data_d9f000c32f7de6abfdfca8ce186b8be9
#
_entry.id   d9f000c32f7de6abfdfca8ce186b8be9
#
_cell.length_a   1.000
_cell.length_b   1.000
_cell.length_c   1.000
_cell.angle_alpha   90.00
_cell.angle_beta   90.00
_cell.angle_gamma   90.00
#
_symmetry.space_group_name_H-M   'P 1'
#
loop_
_entity.id
_entity.type
_entity.pdbx_description
1 polymer ?
#
loop_
_entity_poly.entity_id
_entity_poly.type
_entity_poly.pdbx_seq_one_letter_code
_entity_poly.pdbx_strand_id
1 'polypeptide(L)'
;MKPLEDISSKLLATEEGIKGIHGKTKLLAIVCETTGRLPDPFKYFNRKVSGHTYRGYIYLPYGPGRDALFGSLFYFLDGKAKVLRAYPKIAYADSNEMFGEYVYCEEKVDGTNLGFWEESSVKQHFSKTRGTPTAIGATFNGVSFLDVTKKTKLIPNIELLVDEDYTVFTELYGYENPCEYIKYTVPHALKGLDIIDRKTHRFLNEKLKRELFQNYEIPIAEIEWQGILTEDTLNWMIRRSEEKYNIPDGTEGMVAKTWVDLIGDQAFGKIKCEACRQLAYIMAGGQIKIPEIKKAVRKALESISITESFDELFDLARQELLEDYPESLVLSAGSKIREQMDFVFPQETFKVWSNLDNMKLDSYADKAKIMPTLTKLHPKLSPGTVYNAYCLYLRRRGEG
;
A
#
# COMPACT_ATOMS: atom_id res chain seq x y z
N MET A 1 3.57 -19.29 4.46
CA MET A 1 2.88 -18.79 5.68
C MET A 1 2.28 -19.99 6.38
N LYS A 2 2.39 -20.15 7.70
CA LYS A 2 1.63 -21.21 8.39
C LYS A 2 0.15 -20.95 8.19
N PRO A 3 -0.69 -21.98 7.91
CA PRO A 3 -2.11 -21.78 7.70
C PRO A 3 -2.74 -21.06 8.90
N LEU A 4 -3.66 -20.15 8.66
CA LEU A 4 -4.40 -19.44 9.71
C LEU A 4 -5.21 -20.39 10.61
N GLU A 5 -5.53 -21.57 10.09
CA GLU A 5 -6.12 -22.70 10.85
C GLU A 5 -5.28 -23.10 12.06
N ASP A 6 -3.94 -23.12 11.93
CA ASP A 6 -3.02 -23.40 13.05
C ASP A 6 -3.07 -22.32 14.13
N ILE A 7 -3.35 -21.06 13.74
CA ILE A 7 -3.47 -19.92 14.68
C ILE A 7 -4.73 -20.09 15.52
N SER A 8 -5.86 -20.39 14.88
CA SER A 8 -7.14 -20.60 15.57
C SER A 8 -7.05 -21.74 16.60
N SER A 9 -6.44 -22.86 16.22
CA SER A 9 -6.28 -24.03 17.10
C SER A 9 -5.37 -23.73 18.31
N LYS A 10 -4.28 -22.99 18.10
CA LYS A 10 -3.35 -22.60 19.20
C LYS A 10 -3.96 -21.55 20.13
N LEU A 11 -4.75 -20.63 19.60
CA LEU A 11 -5.48 -19.65 20.40
C LEU A 11 -6.58 -20.32 21.24
N LEU A 12 -7.29 -21.29 20.70
CA LEU A 12 -8.29 -22.08 21.41
C LEU A 12 -7.70 -22.85 22.61
N ALA A 13 -6.49 -23.38 22.46
CA ALA A 13 -5.79 -24.11 23.54
C ALA A 13 -5.34 -23.21 24.71
N THR A 14 -5.47 -21.88 24.60
CA THR A 14 -5.01 -20.92 25.61
C THR A 14 -6.15 -20.20 26.34
N GLU A 15 -7.39 -20.64 26.15
CA GLU A 15 -8.61 -19.96 26.63
C GLU A 15 -8.67 -19.77 28.17
N GLU A 16 -8.09 -20.69 28.94
CA GLU A 16 -8.16 -20.67 30.42
C GLU A 16 -7.19 -19.68 31.10
N GLY A 17 -6.19 -19.15 30.38
CA GLY A 17 -5.09 -18.38 30.99
C GLY A 17 -5.15 -16.86 30.77
N ILE A 18 -6.12 -16.30 30.05
CA ILE A 18 -6.06 -14.89 29.62
C ILE A 18 -7.02 -14.00 30.41
N LYS A 19 -6.73 -13.77 31.68
CA LYS A 19 -7.40 -12.75 32.48
C LYS A 19 -6.43 -11.59 32.80
N GLY A 20 -6.91 -10.34 32.59
CA GLY A 20 -6.15 -9.13 32.94
C GLY A 20 -5.01 -8.72 32.00
N ILE A 21 -4.04 -7.92 32.51
CA ILE A 21 -2.90 -7.37 31.75
C ILE A 21 -1.99 -8.50 31.25
N HIS A 22 -1.77 -9.53 32.03
CA HIS A 22 -0.98 -10.70 31.65
C HIS A 22 -1.61 -11.45 30.46
N GLY A 23 -2.92 -11.45 30.35
CA GLY A 23 -3.62 -12.04 29.22
C GLY A 23 -3.35 -11.33 27.90
N LYS A 24 -3.26 -9.99 27.89
CA LYS A 24 -2.93 -9.23 26.68
C LYS A 24 -1.55 -9.60 26.15
N THR A 25 -0.53 -9.61 27.03
CA THR A 25 0.84 -9.93 26.64
C THR A 25 0.96 -11.36 26.13
N LYS A 26 0.26 -12.31 26.78
CA LYS A 26 0.25 -13.71 26.36
C LYS A 26 -0.42 -13.89 25.00
N LEU A 27 -1.56 -13.23 24.76
CA LEU A 27 -2.23 -13.26 23.46
C LEU A 27 -1.34 -12.70 22.37
N LEU A 28 -0.69 -11.54 22.62
CA LEU A 28 0.22 -10.94 21.65
C LEU A 28 1.39 -11.86 21.35
N ALA A 29 1.99 -12.49 22.34
CA ALA A 29 3.11 -13.44 22.15
C ALA A 29 2.69 -14.61 21.26
N ILE A 30 1.52 -15.21 21.51
CA ILE A 30 0.99 -16.32 20.70
C ILE A 30 0.73 -15.87 19.26
N VAL A 31 0.10 -14.70 19.08
CA VAL A 31 -0.17 -14.15 17.74
C VAL A 31 1.14 -13.89 17.00
N CYS A 32 2.14 -13.31 17.64
CA CYS A 32 3.46 -13.07 17.04
C CYS A 32 4.17 -14.38 16.67
N GLU A 33 4.19 -15.37 17.58
CA GLU A 33 4.78 -16.68 17.32
C GLU A 33 4.11 -17.37 16.13
N THR A 34 2.79 -17.37 16.10
CA THR A 34 2.02 -18.10 15.10
C THR A 34 2.05 -17.42 13.74
N THR A 35 2.01 -16.09 13.69
CA THR A 35 2.07 -15.32 12.44
C THR A 35 3.49 -15.12 11.93
N GLY A 36 4.52 -15.34 12.76
CA GLY A 36 5.90 -14.98 12.46
C GLY A 36 6.14 -13.46 12.35
N ARG A 37 5.26 -12.65 12.97
CA ARG A 37 5.31 -11.18 12.91
C ARG A 37 5.79 -10.57 14.21
N LEU A 38 6.40 -9.37 14.13
CA LEU A 38 6.81 -8.60 15.30
C LEU A 38 5.61 -7.98 16.02
N PRO A 39 5.73 -7.64 17.32
CA PRO A 39 4.62 -7.11 18.14
C PRO A 39 4.11 -5.73 17.70
N ASP A 40 4.98 -4.85 17.22
CA ASP A 40 4.69 -3.43 16.98
C ASP A 40 3.48 -3.15 16.08
N PRO A 41 3.27 -3.88 14.95
CA PRO A 41 2.11 -3.68 14.09
C PRO A 41 0.77 -4.08 14.71
N PHE A 42 0.76 -4.79 15.84
CA PHE A 42 -0.47 -5.23 16.48
C PHE A 42 -1.02 -4.15 17.42
N LYS A 43 -2.22 -3.66 17.13
CA LYS A 43 -2.91 -2.66 17.95
C LYS A 43 -4.01 -3.32 18.77
N TYR A 44 -3.94 -3.16 20.10
CA TYR A 44 -4.95 -3.71 21.01
C TYR A 44 -6.26 -2.95 20.90
N PHE A 45 -7.36 -3.68 20.93
CA PHE A 45 -8.71 -3.12 21.05
C PHE A 45 -9.52 -3.84 22.12
N ASN A 46 -10.50 -3.13 22.69
CA ASN A 46 -11.51 -3.67 23.57
C ASN A 46 -12.80 -2.89 23.33
N ARG A 47 -13.84 -3.59 22.93
CA ARG A 47 -15.13 -3.01 22.55
C ARG A 47 -16.27 -3.86 23.12
N LYS A 48 -17.42 -3.22 23.38
CA LYS A 48 -18.70 -3.88 23.58
C LYS A 48 -19.54 -3.73 22.32
N VAL A 49 -20.05 -4.84 21.80
CA VAL A 49 -20.89 -4.89 20.61
C VAL A 49 -22.11 -5.72 20.97
N SER A 50 -23.31 -5.13 20.92
CA SER A 50 -24.58 -5.79 21.25
C SER A 50 -24.55 -6.55 22.58
N GLY A 51 -23.89 -5.98 23.61
CA GLY A 51 -23.75 -6.60 24.92
C GLY A 51 -22.56 -7.53 25.13
N HIS A 52 -21.95 -8.00 24.06
CA HIS A 52 -20.82 -8.92 24.07
C HIS A 52 -19.47 -8.21 24.19
N THR A 53 -18.52 -8.81 24.91
CA THR A 53 -17.15 -8.28 25.03
C THR A 53 -16.31 -8.80 23.89
N TYR A 54 -15.82 -7.87 23.06
CA TYR A 54 -15.00 -8.09 21.87
C TYR A 54 -13.65 -7.42 22.06
N ARG A 55 -12.58 -8.21 22.24
CA ARG A 55 -11.24 -7.71 22.57
C ARG A 55 -10.14 -8.53 21.95
N GLY A 56 -9.05 -7.88 21.55
CA GLY A 56 -7.92 -8.56 20.92
C GLY A 56 -6.97 -7.61 20.24
N TYR A 57 -6.38 -8.09 19.17
CA TYR A 57 -5.43 -7.33 18.35
C TYR A 57 -5.89 -7.25 16.91
N ILE A 58 -5.75 -6.07 16.32
CA ILE A 58 -5.81 -5.83 14.88
C ILE A 58 -4.39 -5.64 14.35
N TYR A 59 -4.06 -6.27 13.23
CA TYR A 59 -2.74 -6.17 12.61
C TYR A 59 -2.70 -5.02 11.61
N LEU A 60 -1.92 -3.98 11.90
CA LEU A 60 -1.82 -2.75 11.10
C LEU A 60 -0.35 -2.40 10.86
N PRO A 61 0.36 -3.11 9.99
CA PRO A 61 1.75 -2.82 9.68
C PRO A 61 1.89 -1.48 8.96
N TYR A 62 2.97 -0.77 9.30
CA TYR A 62 3.34 0.49 8.66
C TYR A 62 4.04 0.24 7.32
N GLY A 63 3.96 1.22 6.43
CA GLY A 63 4.72 1.26 5.19
C GLY A 63 3.93 0.88 3.94
N PRO A 64 4.51 1.15 2.76
CA PRO A 64 3.99 0.70 1.48
C PRO A 64 4.20 -0.82 1.34
N GLY A 65 3.41 -1.45 0.51
CA GLY A 65 3.60 -2.85 0.15
C GLY A 65 2.41 -3.73 0.48
N ARG A 66 2.54 -4.98 0.06
CA ARG A 66 1.54 -6.02 0.28
C ARG A 66 1.60 -6.51 1.72
N ASP A 67 0.45 -6.76 2.31
CA ASP A 67 0.36 -7.56 3.51
C ASP A 67 -0.95 -8.33 3.53
N ALA A 68 -0.85 -9.65 3.42
CA ALA A 68 -1.98 -10.56 3.37
C ALA A 68 -2.80 -10.60 4.68
N LEU A 69 -2.19 -10.15 5.80
CA LEU A 69 -2.83 -10.13 7.12
C LEU A 69 -3.28 -8.72 7.53
N PHE A 70 -3.03 -7.69 6.71
CA PHE A 70 -3.41 -6.31 7.05
C PHE A 70 -4.89 -6.23 7.47
N GLY A 71 -5.15 -5.66 8.63
CA GLY A 71 -6.49 -5.51 9.18
C GLY A 71 -7.08 -6.78 9.80
N SER A 72 -6.39 -7.93 9.76
CA SER A 72 -6.87 -9.18 10.38
C SER A 72 -6.97 -9.04 11.89
N LEU A 73 -7.95 -9.74 12.46
CA LEU A 73 -8.27 -9.69 13.88
C LEU A 73 -7.93 -11.02 14.55
N PHE A 74 -7.29 -10.93 15.70
CA PHE A 74 -6.98 -12.03 16.62
C PHE A 74 -7.60 -11.67 17.95
N TYR A 75 -8.74 -12.26 18.29
CA TYR A 75 -9.58 -11.71 19.34
C TYR A 75 -10.30 -12.77 20.17
N PHE A 76 -10.83 -12.33 21.28
CA PHE A 76 -11.77 -13.08 22.12
C PHE A 76 -13.14 -12.41 22.06
N LEU A 77 -14.14 -13.25 21.86
CA LEU A 77 -15.54 -12.89 22.00
C LEU A 77 -16.10 -13.73 23.14
N ASP A 78 -16.48 -13.08 24.25
CA ASP A 78 -16.95 -13.71 25.47
C ASP A 78 -16.08 -14.89 25.96
N GLY A 79 -14.77 -14.74 25.86
CA GLY A 79 -13.79 -15.74 26.28
C GLY A 79 -13.38 -16.73 25.22
N LYS A 80 -14.04 -16.81 24.07
CA LYS A 80 -13.69 -17.72 22.97
C LYS A 80 -12.73 -17.06 21.99
N ALA A 81 -11.62 -17.75 21.71
CA ALA A 81 -10.63 -17.28 20.75
C ALA A 81 -11.14 -17.37 19.32
N LYS A 82 -10.88 -16.32 18.54
CA LYS A 82 -11.32 -16.16 17.16
C LYS A 82 -10.23 -15.54 16.31
N VAL A 83 -10.21 -15.90 15.04
CA VAL A 83 -9.40 -15.24 14.00
C VAL A 83 -10.32 -14.81 12.87
N LEU A 84 -10.16 -13.57 12.43
CA LEU A 84 -10.81 -13.06 11.24
C LEU A 84 -9.73 -12.59 10.26
N ARG A 85 -9.60 -13.24 9.12
CA ARG A 85 -8.80 -12.73 8.01
C ARG A 85 -9.53 -11.54 7.39
N ALA A 86 -8.84 -10.41 7.27
CA ALA A 86 -9.37 -9.22 6.63
C ALA A 86 -8.99 -9.15 5.15
N TYR A 87 -9.55 -8.16 4.45
CA TYR A 87 -9.16 -7.85 3.08
C TYR A 87 -7.71 -7.33 3.05
N PRO A 88 -6.84 -7.88 2.21
CA PRO A 88 -5.42 -7.59 2.24
C PRO A 88 -5.12 -6.14 1.85
N LYS A 89 -3.95 -5.65 2.25
CA LYS A 89 -3.38 -4.44 1.68
C LYS A 89 -2.77 -4.78 0.32
N ILE A 90 -3.27 -4.12 -0.73
CA ILE A 90 -2.89 -4.40 -2.11
C ILE A 90 -1.77 -3.45 -2.54
N ALA A 91 -0.64 -3.99 -3.00
CA ALA A 91 0.42 -3.23 -3.66
C ALA A 91 0.07 -2.96 -5.13
N TYR A 92 0.85 -2.14 -5.82
CA TYR A 92 0.71 -1.97 -7.26
C TYR A 92 1.12 -3.25 -8.00
N ALA A 93 0.46 -3.52 -9.14
CA ALA A 93 0.67 -4.74 -9.95
C ALA A 93 1.99 -4.73 -10.74
N ASP A 94 2.65 -3.58 -10.85
CA ASP A 94 3.98 -3.38 -11.43
C ASP A 94 5.11 -4.03 -10.61
N SER A 95 4.82 -4.59 -9.43
CA SER A 95 5.75 -5.49 -8.76
C SER A 95 5.85 -6.80 -9.56
N ASN A 96 7.05 -7.21 -9.90
CA ASN A 96 7.37 -8.35 -10.76
C ASN A 96 6.77 -9.72 -10.35
N GLU A 97 6.16 -9.80 -9.17
CA GLU A 97 5.61 -11.05 -8.63
C GLU A 97 4.35 -11.58 -9.32
N MET A 98 3.65 -10.75 -10.11
CA MET A 98 2.44 -11.14 -10.84
C MET A 98 2.66 -11.31 -12.35
N PHE A 99 3.82 -10.89 -12.89
CA PHE A 99 4.11 -11.05 -14.31
C PHE A 99 4.28 -12.51 -14.68
N GLY A 100 3.64 -12.91 -15.79
CA GLY A 100 3.59 -14.29 -16.26
C GLY A 100 2.42 -15.11 -15.66
N GLU A 101 1.76 -14.62 -14.62
CA GLU A 101 0.58 -15.27 -14.04
C GLU A 101 -0.69 -15.01 -14.84
N TYR A 102 -1.59 -15.97 -14.86
CA TYR A 102 -2.95 -15.77 -15.38
C TYR A 102 -3.77 -15.04 -14.31
N VAL A 103 -4.25 -13.84 -14.66
CA VAL A 103 -5.03 -13.00 -13.76
C VAL A 103 -6.36 -12.61 -14.40
N TYR A 104 -7.34 -12.26 -13.56
CA TYR A 104 -8.50 -11.48 -13.94
C TYR A 104 -8.43 -10.13 -13.23
N CYS A 105 -8.86 -9.08 -13.92
CA CYS A 105 -8.81 -7.71 -13.45
C CYS A 105 -10.23 -7.19 -13.29
N GLU A 106 -10.61 -6.87 -12.07
CA GLU A 106 -11.89 -6.25 -11.77
C GLU A 106 -11.76 -4.73 -11.70
N GLU A 107 -12.84 -4.03 -11.99
CA GLU A 107 -12.91 -2.58 -11.77
C GLU A 107 -12.54 -2.24 -10.33
N LYS A 108 -11.75 -1.20 -10.16
CA LYS A 108 -11.40 -0.68 -8.85
C LYS A 108 -12.32 0.47 -8.49
N VAL A 109 -13.34 0.16 -7.71
CA VAL A 109 -14.27 1.14 -7.16
C VAL A 109 -13.54 2.03 -6.16
N ASP A 110 -13.80 3.32 -6.19
CA ASP A 110 -13.29 4.30 -5.24
C ASP A 110 -14.27 4.47 -4.08
N GLY A 111 -13.87 4.00 -2.91
CA GLY A 111 -14.74 4.02 -1.74
C GLY A 111 -14.08 3.53 -0.46
N THR A 112 -14.88 2.94 0.40
CA THR A 112 -14.44 2.36 1.67
C THR A 112 -14.70 0.87 1.73
N ASN A 113 -13.62 0.10 1.91
CA ASN A 113 -13.72 -1.35 2.10
C ASN A 113 -14.39 -1.70 3.42
N LEU A 114 -15.42 -2.53 3.34
CA LEU A 114 -16.17 -3.09 4.47
C LEU A 114 -16.10 -4.62 4.42
N GLY A 115 -15.83 -5.22 5.57
CA GLY A 115 -15.93 -6.68 5.75
C GLY A 115 -17.09 -7.01 6.69
N PHE A 116 -17.84 -8.04 6.36
CA PHE A 116 -19.00 -8.53 7.11
C PHE A 116 -18.82 -9.99 7.46
N TRP A 117 -19.21 -10.38 8.68
CA TRP A 117 -19.22 -11.78 9.12
C TRP A 117 -20.24 -12.00 10.26
N GLU A 118 -20.64 -13.22 10.45
CA GLU A 118 -21.47 -13.63 11.58
C GLU A 118 -20.61 -14.31 12.66
N GLU A 119 -20.88 -14.04 13.90
CA GLU A 119 -20.36 -14.79 15.03
C GLU A 119 -21.42 -15.78 15.56
N SER A 120 -21.39 -16.98 15.02
CA SER A 120 -22.38 -18.04 15.30
C SER A 120 -22.51 -18.36 16.77
N SER A 121 -21.43 -18.20 17.58
CA SER A 121 -21.45 -18.42 19.03
C SER A 121 -22.36 -17.45 19.79
N VAL A 122 -22.66 -16.29 19.24
CA VAL A 122 -23.53 -15.26 19.81
C VAL A 122 -24.66 -14.86 18.88
N LYS A 123 -24.75 -15.49 17.68
CA LYS A 123 -25.75 -15.22 16.63
C LYS A 123 -25.84 -13.73 16.31
N GLN A 124 -24.68 -13.12 16.06
CA GLN A 124 -24.56 -11.69 15.84
C GLN A 124 -23.75 -11.39 14.59
N HIS A 125 -24.29 -10.52 13.74
CA HIS A 125 -23.59 -9.98 12.60
C HIS A 125 -22.64 -8.85 13.01
N PHE A 126 -21.44 -8.86 12.45
CA PHE A 126 -20.40 -7.87 12.65
C PHE A 126 -19.96 -7.27 11.34
N SER A 127 -19.49 -6.05 11.40
CA SER A 127 -18.87 -5.37 10.29
C SER A 127 -17.67 -4.55 10.73
N LYS A 128 -16.71 -4.35 9.82
CA LYS A 128 -15.50 -3.56 10.04
C LYS A 128 -15.07 -2.85 8.77
N THR A 129 -14.36 -1.71 8.92
CA THR A 129 -13.54 -1.18 7.83
C THR A 129 -12.19 -1.89 7.80
N ARG A 130 -11.38 -1.68 6.76
CA ARG A 130 -10.07 -2.34 6.65
C ARG A 130 -9.18 -2.10 7.88
N GLY A 131 -9.11 -0.89 8.39
CA GLY A 131 -8.22 -0.48 9.48
C GLY A 131 -8.84 -0.43 10.87
N THR A 132 -10.12 -0.80 11.05
CA THR A 132 -10.80 -0.76 12.35
C THR A 132 -11.20 -2.16 12.80
N PRO A 133 -11.30 -2.42 14.12
CA PRO A 133 -11.78 -3.71 14.63
C PRO A 133 -13.30 -3.88 14.44
N THR A 134 -14.06 -2.81 14.27
CA THR A 134 -15.51 -2.81 14.06
C THR A 134 -15.93 -1.55 13.31
N ALA A 135 -16.99 -1.65 12.50
CA ALA A 135 -17.59 -0.49 11.83
C ALA A 135 -18.49 0.34 12.80
N ILE A 136 -18.83 -0.19 13.96
CA ILE A 136 -19.61 0.56 14.96
C ILE A 136 -18.78 1.75 15.45
N GLY A 137 -19.30 2.96 15.26
CA GLY A 137 -18.63 4.21 15.60
C GLY A 137 -17.47 4.61 14.68
N ALA A 138 -17.16 3.81 13.64
CA ALA A 138 -16.24 4.23 12.60
C ALA A 138 -16.92 5.28 11.70
N THR A 139 -16.28 6.44 11.56
CA THR A 139 -16.81 7.57 10.79
C THR A 139 -15.73 8.13 9.87
N PHE A 140 -16.17 8.76 8.79
CA PHE A 140 -15.37 9.63 7.97
C PHE A 140 -16.10 10.96 7.83
N ASN A 141 -15.44 12.07 8.14
CA ASN A 141 -16.04 13.41 8.17
C ASN A 141 -17.39 13.48 8.95
N GLY A 142 -17.48 12.72 10.05
CA GLY A 142 -18.69 12.66 10.86
C GLY A 142 -19.78 11.72 10.36
N VAL A 143 -19.60 11.07 9.21
CA VAL A 143 -20.58 10.12 8.65
C VAL A 143 -20.28 8.71 9.18
N SER A 144 -21.27 8.04 9.74
CA SER A 144 -21.16 6.64 10.17
C SER A 144 -21.21 5.70 8.98
N PHE A 145 -20.15 4.89 8.78
CA PHE A 145 -20.11 3.90 7.70
C PHE A 145 -21.26 2.89 7.79
N LEU A 146 -21.62 2.47 9.01
CA LEU A 146 -22.71 1.50 9.19
C LEU A 146 -24.06 2.08 8.78
N ASP A 147 -24.33 3.35 9.15
CA ASP A 147 -25.60 3.98 8.81
C ASP A 147 -25.74 4.24 7.32
N VAL A 148 -24.66 4.64 6.66
CA VAL A 148 -24.65 4.79 5.20
C VAL A 148 -24.84 3.44 4.51
N THR A 149 -24.17 2.38 5.00
CA THR A 149 -24.32 1.04 4.43
C THR A 149 -25.77 0.54 4.52
N LYS A 150 -26.48 0.81 5.60
CA LYS A 150 -27.92 0.48 5.74
C LYS A 150 -28.78 1.16 4.67
N LYS A 151 -28.43 2.38 4.22
CA LYS A 151 -29.15 3.08 3.17
C LYS A 151 -29.09 2.38 1.81
N THR A 152 -28.08 1.54 1.55
CA THR A 152 -27.98 0.75 0.33
C THR A 152 -29.04 -0.35 0.22
N LYS A 153 -29.71 -0.70 1.32
CA LYS A 153 -30.71 -1.79 1.45
C LYS A 153 -30.16 -3.20 1.19
N LEU A 154 -28.84 -3.37 1.07
CA LEU A 154 -28.18 -4.66 0.79
C LEU A 154 -27.75 -5.41 2.05
N ILE A 155 -27.88 -4.80 3.24
CA ILE A 155 -27.47 -5.45 4.49
C ILE A 155 -28.17 -6.81 4.71
N PRO A 156 -29.50 -6.96 4.53
CA PRO A 156 -30.14 -8.26 4.72
C PRO A 156 -29.57 -9.35 3.80
N ASN A 157 -29.28 -9.02 2.56
CA ASN A 157 -28.72 -9.96 1.59
C ASN A 157 -27.29 -10.40 1.98
N ILE A 158 -26.48 -9.43 2.46
CA ILE A 158 -25.14 -9.72 2.98
C ILE A 158 -25.21 -10.59 4.24
N GLU A 159 -26.14 -10.31 5.17
CA GLU A 159 -26.35 -11.09 6.38
C GLU A 159 -26.71 -12.55 6.06
N LEU A 160 -27.60 -12.78 5.11
CA LEU A 160 -27.91 -14.15 4.62
C LEU A 160 -26.68 -14.87 4.06
N LEU A 161 -25.82 -14.16 3.31
CA LEU A 161 -24.60 -14.76 2.76
C LEU A 161 -23.56 -15.06 3.86
N VAL A 162 -23.39 -14.21 4.86
CA VAL A 162 -22.44 -14.48 5.95
C VAL A 162 -22.92 -15.55 6.92
N ASP A 163 -24.24 -15.83 7.00
CA ASP A 163 -24.80 -16.94 7.77
C ASP A 163 -24.38 -18.32 7.24
N GLU A 164 -23.91 -18.40 5.97
CA GLU A 164 -23.30 -19.60 5.38
C GLU A 164 -21.80 -19.79 5.76
N ASP A 165 -21.33 -19.15 6.81
CA ASP A 165 -19.97 -19.24 7.34
C ASP A 165 -18.90 -18.58 6.44
N TYR A 166 -19.30 -17.51 5.74
CA TYR A 166 -18.42 -16.67 4.93
C TYR A 166 -18.05 -15.35 5.62
N THR A 167 -16.92 -14.79 5.21
CA THR A 167 -16.62 -13.35 5.38
C THR A 167 -16.75 -12.68 4.02
N VAL A 168 -17.62 -11.67 3.94
CA VAL A 168 -17.95 -10.96 2.71
C VAL A 168 -17.29 -9.60 2.73
N PHE A 169 -16.55 -9.26 1.67
CA PHE A 169 -15.93 -7.94 1.48
C PHE A 169 -16.64 -7.17 0.39
N THR A 170 -16.90 -5.91 0.69
CA THR A 170 -17.59 -4.98 -0.21
C THR A 170 -16.87 -3.64 -0.24
N GLU A 171 -17.15 -2.83 -1.27
CA GLU A 171 -16.78 -1.43 -1.31
C GLU A 171 -18.03 -0.56 -1.22
N LEU A 172 -18.07 0.31 -0.21
CA LEU A 172 -19.10 1.33 -0.05
C LEU A 172 -18.66 2.59 -0.78
N TYR A 173 -19.45 3.07 -1.75
CA TYR A 173 -19.12 4.21 -2.60
C TYR A 173 -20.33 5.10 -2.89
N GLY A 174 -20.13 6.22 -3.59
CA GLY A 174 -21.16 7.20 -3.95
C GLY A 174 -20.82 8.61 -3.48
N TYR A 175 -21.51 9.66 -3.97
CA TYR A 175 -21.13 11.05 -3.69
C TYR A 175 -21.37 11.49 -2.22
N GLU A 176 -22.18 10.75 -1.43
CA GLU A 176 -22.32 10.98 0.02
C GLU A 176 -21.31 10.18 0.86
N ASN A 177 -20.45 9.38 0.22
CA ASN A 177 -19.44 8.58 0.90
C ASN A 177 -18.05 9.23 0.73
N PRO A 178 -17.07 8.82 1.54
CA PRO A 178 -15.71 9.29 1.37
C PRO A 178 -15.05 8.68 0.11
N CYS A 179 -15.44 9.17 -1.04
CA CYS A 179 -14.83 8.91 -2.34
C CYS A 179 -13.87 10.05 -2.66
N GLU A 180 -12.67 9.73 -3.03
CA GLU A 180 -11.60 10.72 -3.16
C GLU A 180 -11.34 11.09 -4.62
N TYR A 181 -11.64 10.17 -5.55
CA TYR A 181 -11.16 10.27 -6.93
C TYR A 181 -12.27 10.29 -7.96
N ILE A 182 -13.37 9.58 -7.73
CA ILE A 182 -14.44 9.40 -8.72
C ILE A 182 -15.67 10.23 -8.38
N LYS A 183 -16.24 10.90 -9.37
CA LYS A 183 -17.52 11.61 -9.25
C LYS A 183 -18.67 10.65 -9.53
N TYR A 184 -19.25 10.11 -8.47
CA TYR A 184 -20.41 9.24 -8.59
C TYR A 184 -21.72 10.04 -8.76
N THR A 185 -22.66 9.48 -9.50
CA THR A 185 -24.02 10.03 -9.67
C THR A 185 -24.99 9.49 -8.61
N VAL A 186 -24.66 8.37 -7.97
CA VAL A 186 -25.48 7.78 -6.89
C VAL A 186 -25.02 8.29 -5.51
N PRO A 187 -25.95 8.52 -4.57
CA PRO A 187 -25.58 9.02 -3.24
C PRO A 187 -24.75 8.01 -2.45
N HIS A 188 -25.13 6.75 -2.48
CA HIS A 188 -24.45 5.63 -1.88
C HIS A 188 -24.82 4.34 -2.59
N ALA A 189 -23.85 3.51 -2.78
CA ALA A 189 -23.97 2.17 -3.35
C ALA A 189 -22.96 1.23 -2.73
N LEU A 190 -23.09 -0.06 -3.01
CA LEU A 190 -22.22 -1.10 -2.48
C LEU A 190 -21.96 -2.13 -3.57
N LYS A 191 -20.70 -2.53 -3.73
CA LYS A 191 -20.28 -3.62 -4.62
C LYS A 191 -19.56 -4.70 -3.82
N GLY A 192 -19.87 -5.96 -4.09
CA GLY A 192 -19.14 -7.12 -3.63
C GLY A 192 -17.75 -7.18 -4.28
N LEU A 193 -16.74 -7.45 -3.49
CA LEU A 193 -15.35 -7.57 -3.94
C LEU A 193 -14.86 -9.01 -3.88
N ASP A 194 -14.96 -9.62 -2.69
CA ASP A 194 -14.44 -10.96 -2.45
C ASP A 194 -15.17 -11.64 -1.28
N ILE A 195 -15.04 -12.96 -1.25
CA ILE A 195 -15.58 -13.81 -0.20
C ILE A 195 -14.46 -14.70 0.33
N ILE A 196 -14.34 -14.81 1.64
CA ILE A 196 -13.46 -15.74 2.32
C ILE A 196 -14.30 -16.84 2.98
N ASP A 197 -13.96 -18.10 2.73
CA ASP A 197 -14.44 -19.23 3.53
C ASP A 197 -13.83 -19.16 4.93
N ARG A 198 -14.67 -19.12 5.96
CA ARG A 198 -14.22 -18.92 7.34
C ARG A 198 -13.55 -20.15 7.95
N LYS A 199 -13.79 -21.35 7.41
CA LYS A 199 -13.16 -22.58 7.88
C LYS A 199 -11.71 -22.68 7.43
N THR A 200 -11.47 -22.31 6.17
CA THR A 200 -10.12 -22.38 5.57
C THR A 200 -9.37 -21.06 5.60
N HIS A 201 -10.05 -19.93 5.91
CA HIS A 201 -9.53 -18.59 5.82
C HIS A 201 -8.96 -18.23 4.43
N ARG A 202 -9.48 -18.84 3.35
CA ARG A 202 -9.03 -18.65 1.98
C ARG A 202 -10.10 -17.99 1.13
N PHE A 203 -9.66 -17.30 0.08
CA PHE A 203 -10.57 -16.68 -0.87
C PHE A 203 -11.25 -17.74 -1.74
N LEU A 204 -12.53 -17.54 -2.04
CA LEU A 204 -13.23 -18.27 -3.07
C LEU A 204 -12.70 -17.88 -4.45
N ASN A 205 -12.78 -18.81 -5.40
CA ASN A 205 -12.46 -18.49 -6.79
C ASN A 205 -13.50 -17.54 -7.41
N GLU A 206 -13.13 -16.99 -8.55
CA GLU A 206 -13.94 -16.01 -9.28
C GLU A 206 -15.35 -16.53 -9.58
N LYS A 207 -15.47 -17.78 -10.06
CA LYS A 207 -16.74 -18.36 -10.45
C LYS A 207 -17.68 -18.51 -9.25
N LEU A 208 -17.23 -19.15 -8.19
CA LEU A 208 -18.03 -19.40 -6.98
C LEU A 208 -18.41 -18.08 -6.28
N LYS A 209 -17.48 -17.15 -6.22
CA LYS A 209 -17.73 -15.80 -5.69
C LYS A 209 -18.86 -15.09 -6.44
N ARG A 210 -18.84 -15.10 -7.79
CA ARG A 210 -19.89 -14.47 -8.60
C ARG A 210 -21.23 -15.17 -8.48
N GLU A 211 -21.24 -16.50 -8.48
CA GLU A 211 -22.46 -17.26 -8.25
C GLU A 211 -23.12 -16.91 -6.91
N LEU A 212 -22.34 -16.82 -5.84
CA LEU A 212 -22.86 -16.43 -4.52
C LEU A 212 -23.37 -14.99 -4.51
N PHE A 213 -22.61 -14.01 -4.97
CA PHE A 213 -23.08 -12.64 -5.02
C PHE A 213 -24.34 -12.49 -5.87
N GLN A 214 -24.44 -13.20 -6.99
CA GLN A 214 -25.61 -13.19 -7.85
C GLN A 214 -26.83 -13.84 -7.16
N ASN A 215 -26.66 -14.99 -6.49
CA ASN A 215 -27.73 -15.67 -5.77
C ASN A 215 -28.31 -14.82 -4.64
N TYR A 216 -27.48 -13.99 -4.01
CA TYR A 216 -27.87 -13.07 -2.94
C TYR A 216 -28.17 -11.65 -3.45
N GLU A 217 -28.26 -11.43 -4.76
CA GLU A 217 -28.57 -10.12 -5.38
C GLU A 217 -27.63 -8.99 -4.91
N ILE A 218 -26.37 -9.31 -4.65
CA ILE A 218 -25.35 -8.33 -4.26
C ILE A 218 -24.60 -7.91 -5.54
N PRO A 219 -24.62 -6.62 -5.93
CA PRO A 219 -23.84 -6.13 -7.06
C PRO A 219 -22.36 -6.44 -6.89
N ILE A 220 -21.69 -6.88 -7.94
CA ILE A 220 -20.27 -7.26 -7.91
C ILE A 220 -19.44 -6.34 -8.82
N ALA A 221 -18.17 -6.17 -8.49
CA ALA A 221 -17.21 -5.49 -9.34
C ALA A 221 -17.04 -6.23 -10.69
N GLU A 222 -17.12 -5.47 -11.79
CA GLU A 222 -17.08 -6.03 -13.15
C GLU A 222 -15.67 -6.49 -13.53
N ILE A 223 -15.58 -7.60 -14.28
CA ILE A 223 -14.31 -8.02 -14.88
C ILE A 223 -14.05 -7.16 -16.12
N GLU A 224 -12.98 -6.40 -16.08
CA GLU A 224 -12.56 -5.53 -17.19
C GLU A 224 -11.61 -6.24 -18.15
N TRP A 225 -10.87 -7.24 -17.65
CA TRP A 225 -9.91 -7.97 -18.44
C TRP A 225 -9.50 -9.29 -17.77
N GLN A 226 -9.07 -10.26 -18.57
CA GLN A 226 -8.46 -11.51 -18.07
C GLN A 226 -7.40 -12.02 -19.06
N GLY A 227 -6.35 -12.63 -18.54
CA GLY A 227 -5.25 -13.19 -19.35
C GLY A 227 -3.94 -13.26 -18.59
N ILE A 228 -2.84 -13.49 -19.32
CA ILE A 228 -1.50 -13.47 -18.75
C ILE A 228 -1.06 -12.01 -18.55
N LEU A 229 -0.68 -11.67 -17.33
CA LEU A 229 -0.19 -10.32 -17.01
C LEU A 229 1.23 -10.14 -17.55
N THR A 230 1.40 -9.20 -18.45
CA THR A 230 2.68 -8.76 -19.00
C THR A 230 2.84 -7.26 -18.83
N GLU A 231 4.03 -6.73 -19.08
CA GLU A 231 4.26 -5.29 -19.06
C GLU A 231 3.37 -4.55 -20.08
N ASP A 232 3.22 -5.10 -21.28
CA ASP A 232 2.37 -4.52 -22.33
C ASP A 232 0.89 -4.49 -21.92
N THR A 233 0.38 -5.60 -21.36
CA THR A 233 -1.01 -5.65 -20.87
C THR A 233 -1.22 -4.74 -19.66
N LEU A 234 -0.24 -4.61 -18.78
CA LEU A 234 -0.29 -3.66 -17.66
C LEU A 234 -0.36 -2.21 -18.17
N ASN A 235 0.50 -1.83 -19.12
CA ASN A 235 0.49 -0.49 -19.72
C ASN A 235 -0.81 -0.20 -20.47
N TRP A 236 -1.39 -1.20 -21.14
CA TRP A 236 -2.71 -1.07 -21.76
C TRP A 236 -3.80 -0.80 -20.71
N MET A 237 -3.79 -1.56 -19.58
CA MET A 237 -4.76 -1.38 -18.50
C MET A 237 -4.65 -0.01 -17.81
N ILE A 238 -3.44 0.52 -17.63
CA ILE A 238 -3.22 1.87 -17.10
C ILE A 238 -3.90 2.90 -18.02
N ARG A 239 -3.64 2.84 -19.32
CA ARG A 239 -4.28 3.74 -20.32
C ARG A 239 -5.81 3.59 -20.34
N ARG A 240 -6.31 2.35 -20.30
CA ARG A 240 -7.75 2.08 -20.23
C ARG A 240 -8.39 2.65 -18.96
N SER A 241 -7.67 2.62 -17.85
CA SER A 241 -8.12 3.22 -16.59
C SER A 241 -8.18 4.75 -16.68
N GLU A 242 -7.31 5.40 -17.43
CA GLU A 242 -7.35 6.86 -17.67
C GLU A 242 -8.61 7.28 -18.44
N GLU A 243 -9.02 6.49 -19.43
CA GLU A 243 -10.25 6.75 -20.19
C GLU A 243 -11.49 6.70 -19.29
N LYS A 244 -11.50 5.77 -18.31
CA LYS A 244 -12.63 5.57 -17.40
C LYS A 244 -12.62 6.51 -16.18
N TYR A 245 -11.47 7.04 -15.82
CA TYR A 245 -11.31 7.91 -14.66
C TYR A 245 -12.06 9.25 -14.81
N ASN A 246 -12.09 9.81 -16.01
CA ASN A 246 -12.61 11.16 -16.27
C ASN A 246 -14.13 11.19 -16.56
N ILE A 247 -14.83 10.07 -16.44
CA ILE A 247 -16.28 9.98 -16.68
C ILE A 247 -17.05 9.81 -15.37
N PRO A 248 -18.30 10.32 -15.27
CA PRO A 248 -19.16 10.03 -14.12
C PRO A 248 -19.36 8.51 -13.94
N ASP A 249 -19.40 8.05 -12.68
CA ASP A 249 -19.51 6.64 -12.33
C ASP A 249 -18.38 5.76 -12.92
N GLY A 250 -17.24 6.36 -13.20
CA GLY A 250 -16.06 5.67 -13.70
C GLY A 250 -15.35 4.84 -12.64
N THR A 251 -14.07 4.55 -12.86
CA THR A 251 -13.27 3.74 -11.95
C THR A 251 -11.88 4.35 -11.75
N GLU A 252 -11.31 4.18 -10.56
CA GLU A 252 -9.93 4.64 -10.29
C GLU A 252 -8.86 3.71 -10.90
N GLY A 253 -9.27 2.62 -11.53
CA GLY A 253 -8.41 1.63 -12.14
C GLY A 253 -8.96 0.22 -12.04
N MET A 254 -8.06 -0.74 -11.84
CA MET A 254 -8.38 -2.17 -11.76
C MET A 254 -7.68 -2.83 -10.58
N VAL A 255 -8.20 -3.98 -10.15
CA VAL A 255 -7.52 -4.90 -9.23
C VAL A 255 -7.28 -6.20 -9.96
N ALA A 256 -6.01 -6.49 -10.26
CA ALA A 256 -5.59 -7.79 -10.78
C ALA A 256 -5.58 -8.82 -9.65
N LYS A 257 -6.14 -9.99 -9.92
CA LYS A 257 -6.23 -11.12 -8.98
C LYS A 257 -5.76 -12.38 -9.67
N THR A 258 -4.87 -13.15 -9.04
CA THR A 258 -4.46 -14.44 -9.59
C THR A 258 -5.61 -15.44 -9.54
N TRP A 259 -5.63 -16.32 -10.54
CA TRP A 259 -6.61 -17.41 -10.56
C TRP A 259 -6.32 -18.42 -9.44
N VAL A 260 -7.38 -18.94 -8.84
CA VAL A 260 -7.33 -20.08 -7.91
C VAL A 260 -8.43 -21.09 -8.30
N ASP A 261 -8.20 -22.39 -8.07
CA ASP A 261 -9.14 -23.43 -8.56
C ASP A 261 -10.53 -23.33 -7.94
N LEU A 262 -10.64 -23.47 -6.63
CA LEU A 262 -11.91 -23.33 -5.89
C LEU A 262 -11.75 -22.37 -4.72
N ILE A 263 -10.85 -22.70 -3.82
CA ILE A 263 -10.53 -21.93 -2.63
C ILE A 263 -9.01 -21.88 -2.51
N GLY A 264 -8.41 -20.70 -2.39
CA GLY A 264 -6.95 -20.62 -2.36
C GLY A 264 -6.39 -19.30 -1.84
N ASP A 265 -5.08 -19.26 -1.79
CA ASP A 265 -4.34 -18.01 -1.51
C ASP A 265 -4.20 -17.23 -2.81
N GLN A 266 -4.99 -16.18 -2.93
CA GLN A 266 -5.03 -15.30 -4.07
C GLN A 266 -4.03 -14.14 -3.89
N ALA A 267 -3.25 -13.83 -4.92
CA ALA A 267 -2.45 -12.62 -4.96
C ALA A 267 -3.24 -11.48 -5.61
N PHE A 268 -2.98 -10.26 -5.15
CA PHE A 268 -3.68 -9.05 -5.58
C PHE A 268 -2.68 -7.99 -6.01
N GLY A 269 -2.98 -7.28 -7.09
CA GLY A 269 -2.24 -6.12 -7.56
C GLY A 269 -3.17 -5.01 -8.02
N LYS A 270 -3.02 -3.79 -7.49
CA LYS A 270 -3.82 -2.65 -7.96
C LYS A 270 -3.15 -2.00 -9.17
N ILE A 271 -3.96 -1.65 -10.14
CA ILE A 271 -3.60 -0.92 -11.35
C ILE A 271 -4.40 0.38 -11.31
N LYS A 272 -3.73 1.52 -11.23
CA LYS A 272 -4.38 2.84 -11.21
C LYS A 272 -3.91 3.66 -12.39
N CYS A 273 -4.79 4.51 -12.92
CA CYS A 273 -4.40 5.54 -13.86
C CYS A 273 -3.43 6.54 -13.19
N GLU A 274 -2.65 7.22 -13.99
CA GLU A 274 -1.64 8.16 -13.49
C GLU A 274 -2.26 9.29 -12.67
N ALA A 275 -3.39 9.87 -13.14
CA ALA A 275 -4.12 10.89 -12.40
C ALA A 275 -4.54 10.46 -10.98
N CYS A 276 -5.03 9.21 -10.83
CA CYS A 276 -5.35 8.65 -9.51
C CYS A 276 -4.13 8.41 -8.63
N ARG A 277 -3.00 8.01 -9.23
CA ARG A 277 -1.73 7.85 -8.51
C ARG A 277 -1.29 9.20 -7.95
N GLN A 278 -1.36 10.24 -8.75
CA GLN A 278 -0.98 11.61 -8.38
C GLN A 278 -1.88 12.18 -7.28
N LEU A 279 -3.20 12.06 -7.41
CA LEU A 279 -4.14 12.51 -6.38
C LEU A 279 -3.96 11.77 -5.05
N ALA A 280 -3.75 10.45 -5.08
CA ALA A 280 -3.46 9.66 -3.89
C ALA A 280 -2.21 10.18 -3.14
N TYR A 281 -1.24 10.69 -3.88
CA TYR A 281 -0.05 11.32 -3.33
C TYR A 281 -0.35 12.67 -2.67
N ILE A 282 -1.12 13.52 -3.33
CA ILE A 282 -1.52 14.84 -2.82
C ILE A 282 -2.32 14.69 -1.52
N MET A 283 -3.27 13.77 -1.48
CA MET A 283 -4.14 13.54 -0.34
C MET A 283 -3.44 12.84 0.85
N ALA A 284 -2.39 12.05 0.59
CA ALA A 284 -1.57 11.45 1.64
C ALA A 284 -0.65 12.43 2.39
N GLY A 285 -0.86 13.75 2.23
CA GLY A 285 -0.11 14.80 2.90
C GLY A 285 0.89 15.54 2.02
N GLY A 286 0.79 15.39 0.69
CA GLY A 286 1.37 16.28 -0.31
C GLY A 286 2.88 16.48 -0.28
N GLN A 287 3.65 15.53 0.23
CA GLN A 287 5.11 15.67 0.27
C GLN A 287 5.78 14.47 -0.40
N ILE A 288 6.63 14.77 -1.38
CA ILE A 288 7.53 13.76 -1.93
C ILE A 288 8.42 13.27 -0.78
N LYS A 289 8.51 11.96 -0.61
CA LYS A 289 9.30 11.36 0.46
C LYS A 289 10.79 11.57 0.22
N ILE A 290 11.55 11.81 1.28
CA ILE A 290 13.01 12.02 1.20
C ILE A 290 13.75 10.91 0.44
N PRO A 291 13.44 9.60 0.60
CA PRO A 291 14.08 8.56 -0.21
C PRO A 291 13.88 8.72 -1.71
N GLU A 292 12.69 9.16 -2.17
CA GLU A 292 12.41 9.39 -3.59
C GLU A 292 13.18 10.60 -4.12
N ILE A 293 13.22 11.69 -3.35
CA ILE A 293 14.06 12.87 -3.68
C ILE A 293 15.53 12.46 -3.80
N LYS A 294 16.04 11.68 -2.85
CA LYS A 294 17.43 11.16 -2.91
C LYS A 294 17.69 10.31 -4.14
N LYS A 295 16.72 9.47 -4.53
CA LYS A 295 16.82 8.64 -5.74
C LYS A 295 16.89 9.52 -6.99
N ALA A 296 16.00 10.49 -7.13
CA ALA A 296 15.99 11.43 -8.25
C ALA A 296 17.30 12.25 -8.32
N VAL A 297 17.79 12.76 -7.19
CA VAL A 297 19.08 13.48 -7.13
C VAL A 297 20.25 12.58 -7.58
N ARG A 298 20.26 11.30 -7.18
CA ARG A 298 21.30 10.36 -7.61
C ARG A 298 21.22 10.08 -9.11
N LYS A 299 20.02 9.88 -9.65
CA LYS A 299 19.79 9.65 -11.09
C LYS A 299 20.21 10.88 -11.90
N ALA A 300 19.83 12.07 -11.44
CA ALA A 300 20.28 13.34 -12.02
C ALA A 300 21.81 13.50 -11.99
N LEU A 301 22.45 13.09 -10.89
CA LEU A 301 23.91 13.08 -10.80
C LEU A 301 24.57 12.15 -11.81
N GLU A 302 23.91 11.06 -12.23
CA GLU A 302 24.43 10.17 -13.26
C GLU A 302 24.38 10.79 -14.65
N SER A 303 23.50 11.74 -14.92
CA SER A 303 23.31 12.40 -16.22
C SER A 303 23.95 13.77 -16.34
N ILE A 304 24.25 14.47 -15.21
CA ILE A 304 24.83 15.82 -15.25
C ILE A 304 26.26 15.83 -15.82
N SER A 305 26.58 16.78 -16.68
CA SER A 305 27.95 16.93 -17.19
C SER A 305 28.86 17.68 -16.19
N ILE A 306 30.18 17.55 -16.38
CA ILE A 306 31.18 18.19 -15.50
C ILE A 306 31.12 19.72 -15.57
N THR A 307 30.65 20.25 -16.69
CA THR A 307 30.57 21.70 -16.95
C THR A 307 29.28 22.34 -16.45
N GLU A 308 28.32 21.54 -16.00
CA GLU A 308 27.05 22.02 -15.51
C GLU A 308 27.11 22.51 -14.05
N SER A 309 26.10 23.24 -13.64
CA SER A 309 26.03 23.90 -12.33
C SER A 309 25.16 23.13 -11.33
N PHE A 310 25.18 23.59 -10.08
CA PHE A 310 24.28 23.08 -9.04
C PHE A 310 22.79 23.35 -9.38
N ASP A 311 22.49 24.44 -10.09
CA ASP A 311 21.13 24.75 -10.52
C ASP A 311 20.68 23.80 -11.65
N GLU A 312 21.58 23.45 -12.57
CA GLU A 312 21.31 22.44 -13.61
C GLU A 312 21.07 21.05 -13.00
N LEU A 313 21.82 20.66 -11.96
CA LEU A 313 21.54 19.45 -11.19
C LEU A 313 20.17 19.51 -10.52
N PHE A 314 19.76 20.67 -10.00
CA PHE A 314 18.45 20.87 -9.42
C PHE A 314 17.34 20.67 -10.47
N ASP A 315 17.52 21.24 -11.65
CA ASP A 315 16.54 21.11 -12.74
C ASP A 315 16.45 19.67 -13.26
N LEU A 316 17.56 18.98 -13.38
CA LEU A 316 17.58 17.54 -13.72
C LEU A 316 16.89 16.70 -12.64
N ALA A 317 17.16 16.96 -11.37
CA ALA A 317 16.49 16.24 -10.27
C ALA A 317 14.98 16.52 -10.23
N ARG A 318 14.57 17.75 -10.60
CA ARG A 318 13.14 18.08 -10.79
C ARG A 318 12.54 17.31 -11.97
N GLN A 319 13.20 17.22 -13.10
CA GLN A 319 12.75 16.47 -14.27
C GLN A 319 12.56 15.00 -13.92
N GLU A 320 13.51 14.38 -13.22
CA GLU A 320 13.36 13.01 -12.73
C GLU A 320 12.15 12.80 -11.82
N LEU A 321 11.83 13.80 -10.99
CA LEU A 321 10.63 13.73 -10.14
C LEU A 321 9.35 13.99 -10.93
N LEU A 322 9.37 14.76 -12.00
CA LEU A 322 8.21 15.02 -12.85
C LEU A 322 7.78 13.78 -13.64
N GLU A 323 8.65 12.77 -13.79
CA GLU A 323 8.25 11.46 -14.36
C GLU A 323 7.24 10.73 -13.47
N ASP A 324 7.34 10.90 -12.14
CA ASP A 324 6.54 10.16 -11.15
C ASP A 324 5.54 11.04 -10.37
N TYR A 325 5.66 12.40 -10.43
CA TYR A 325 4.93 13.32 -9.56
C TYR A 325 4.38 14.56 -10.28
N PRO A 326 3.22 15.10 -9.86
CA PRO A 326 2.67 16.34 -10.41
C PRO A 326 3.61 17.52 -10.24
N GLU A 327 3.60 18.43 -11.19
CA GLU A 327 4.43 19.63 -11.17
C GLU A 327 4.25 20.48 -9.90
N SER A 328 3.01 20.67 -9.45
CA SER A 328 2.71 21.43 -8.21
C SER A 328 3.38 20.82 -6.98
N LEU A 329 3.48 19.48 -6.92
CA LEU A 329 4.12 18.78 -5.83
C LEU A 329 5.64 18.87 -5.90
N VAL A 330 6.21 18.75 -7.09
CA VAL A 330 7.65 18.91 -7.33
C VAL A 330 8.08 20.34 -7.02
N LEU A 331 7.30 21.34 -7.41
CA LEU A 331 7.54 22.74 -7.07
C LEU A 331 7.52 22.97 -5.55
N SER A 332 6.54 22.39 -4.84
CA SER A 332 6.46 22.51 -3.38
C SER A 332 7.61 21.80 -2.64
N ALA A 333 8.24 20.82 -3.29
CA ALA A 333 9.38 20.08 -2.74
C ALA A 333 10.74 20.74 -3.00
N GLY A 334 10.78 21.87 -3.69
CA GLY A 334 12.01 22.51 -4.16
C GLY A 334 13.08 22.74 -3.06
N SER A 335 12.67 23.20 -1.87
CA SER A 335 13.61 23.37 -0.74
C SER A 335 14.19 22.04 -0.25
N LYS A 336 13.39 20.98 -0.24
CA LYS A 336 13.82 19.64 0.16
C LYS A 336 14.73 19.00 -0.90
N ILE A 337 14.46 19.24 -2.18
CA ILE A 337 15.35 18.80 -3.26
C ILE A 337 16.73 19.41 -3.07
N ARG A 338 16.81 20.72 -2.86
CA ARG A 338 18.09 21.42 -2.59
C ARG A 338 18.79 20.90 -1.35
N GLU A 339 18.06 20.68 -0.25
CA GLU A 339 18.61 20.09 0.98
C GLU A 339 19.19 18.68 0.73
N GLN A 340 18.50 17.85 -0.03
CA GLN A 340 19.00 16.51 -0.35
C GLN A 340 20.14 16.53 -1.36
N MET A 341 20.18 17.49 -2.27
CA MET A 341 21.32 17.73 -3.14
C MET A 341 22.56 18.09 -2.33
N ASP A 342 22.46 19.07 -1.40
CA ASP A 342 23.56 19.43 -0.51
C ASP A 342 24.05 18.25 0.35
N PHE A 343 23.16 17.35 0.74
CA PHE A 343 23.50 16.14 1.48
C PHE A 343 24.22 15.09 0.61
N VAL A 344 23.73 14.86 -0.61
CA VAL A 344 24.26 13.83 -1.54
C VAL A 344 25.50 14.33 -2.28
N PHE A 345 25.47 15.59 -2.68
CA PHE A 345 26.49 16.23 -3.49
C PHE A 345 26.60 17.74 -3.13
N PRO A 346 27.35 18.10 -2.09
CA PRO A 346 27.48 19.49 -1.65
C PRO A 346 27.91 20.42 -2.78
N GLN A 347 27.37 21.64 -2.80
CA GLN A 347 27.64 22.63 -3.85
C GLN A 347 29.14 22.86 -4.07
N GLU A 348 29.96 22.81 -3.02
CA GLU A 348 31.41 22.89 -3.12
C GLU A 348 32.05 21.79 -3.95
N THR A 349 31.35 20.67 -4.18
CA THR A 349 31.87 19.57 -4.99
C THR A 349 32.07 19.95 -6.47
N PHE A 350 31.23 20.85 -6.99
CA PHE A 350 31.44 21.41 -8.34
C PHE A 350 32.77 22.20 -8.43
N LYS A 351 33.17 22.86 -7.35
CA LYS A 351 34.48 23.53 -7.28
C LYS A 351 35.63 22.51 -7.28
N VAL A 352 35.42 21.33 -6.67
CA VAL A 352 36.38 20.25 -6.77
C VAL A 352 36.54 19.80 -8.20
N TRP A 353 35.46 19.64 -8.95
CA TRP A 353 35.50 19.25 -10.37
C TRP A 353 36.17 20.33 -11.23
N SER A 354 35.81 21.59 -11.04
CA SER A 354 36.47 22.71 -11.73
C SER A 354 37.98 22.75 -11.46
N ASN A 355 38.43 22.48 -10.24
CA ASN A 355 39.85 22.38 -9.90
C ASN A 355 40.52 21.16 -10.53
N LEU A 356 39.84 20.00 -10.58
CA LEU A 356 40.32 18.80 -11.23
C LEU A 356 40.51 19.02 -12.75
N ASP A 357 39.56 19.71 -13.38
CA ASP A 357 39.63 20.03 -14.81
C ASP A 357 40.84 20.93 -15.13
N ASN A 358 41.07 21.93 -14.28
CA ASN A 358 42.21 22.82 -14.38
C ASN A 358 43.56 22.09 -14.12
N MET A 359 43.59 21.02 -13.40
CA MET A 359 44.81 20.25 -13.08
C MET A 359 45.26 19.30 -14.23
N LYS A 360 44.47 19.18 -15.32
CA LYS A 360 44.74 18.31 -16.48
C LYS A 360 45.16 16.89 -16.05
N LEU A 361 44.31 16.23 -15.27
CA LEU A 361 44.59 14.90 -14.72
C LEU A 361 44.51 13.83 -15.79
N ASP A 362 45.54 13.02 -15.90
CA ASP A 362 45.65 12.00 -16.92
C ASP A 362 45.21 10.60 -16.49
N SER A 363 45.10 10.28 -15.19
CA SER A 363 44.66 8.94 -14.77
C SER A 363 44.37 8.80 -13.26
N TYR A 364 43.73 7.65 -12.88
CA TYR A 364 43.51 7.21 -11.50
C TYR A 364 44.81 7.03 -10.70
N ALA A 365 45.96 6.90 -11.39
CA ALA A 365 47.28 6.69 -10.76
C ALA A 365 47.77 7.90 -9.93
N ASP A 366 47.23 9.09 -10.17
CA ASP A 366 47.67 10.31 -9.48
C ASP A 366 46.93 10.62 -8.16
N LYS A 367 46.01 9.72 -7.73
CA LYS A 367 45.22 9.90 -6.50
C LYS A 367 46.03 10.33 -5.27
N ALA A 368 47.16 9.64 -5.02
CA ALA A 368 48.00 9.90 -3.85
C ALA A 368 48.62 11.30 -3.83
N LYS A 369 48.84 11.90 -5.01
CA LYS A 369 49.41 13.24 -5.17
C LYS A 369 48.33 14.32 -5.10
N ILE A 370 47.14 14.03 -5.62
CA ILE A 370 46.07 14.99 -5.84
C ILE A 370 45.20 15.19 -4.61
N MET A 371 44.85 14.11 -3.92
CA MET A 371 43.95 14.15 -2.78
C MET A 371 44.39 15.13 -1.65
N PRO A 372 45.69 15.17 -1.23
CA PRO A 372 46.13 16.15 -0.24
C PRO A 372 45.93 17.59 -0.68
N THR A 373 46.16 17.89 -1.97
CA THR A 373 45.98 19.24 -2.56
C THR A 373 44.51 19.61 -2.60
N LEU A 374 43.63 18.70 -3.10
CA LEU A 374 42.19 18.94 -3.16
C LEU A 374 41.58 19.13 -1.78
N THR A 375 41.93 18.31 -0.80
CA THR A 375 41.47 18.45 0.57
C THR A 375 41.87 19.78 1.18
N LYS A 376 43.09 20.25 0.89
CA LYS A 376 43.56 21.54 1.35
C LYS A 376 42.86 22.72 0.67
N LEU A 377 42.50 22.60 -0.61
CA LEU A 377 41.74 23.61 -1.37
C LEU A 377 40.26 23.67 -0.94
N HIS A 378 39.72 22.59 -0.40
CA HIS A 378 38.31 22.46 0.00
C HIS A 378 38.17 22.11 1.48
N PRO A 379 38.60 22.98 2.42
CA PRO A 379 38.63 22.71 3.86
C PRO A 379 37.23 22.52 4.48
N LYS A 380 36.17 22.96 3.78
CA LYS A 380 34.77 22.79 4.21
C LYS A 380 34.20 21.41 3.90
N LEU A 381 34.84 20.65 3.02
CA LEU A 381 34.42 19.29 2.66
C LEU A 381 35.19 18.25 3.47
N SER A 382 34.49 17.16 3.84
CA SER A 382 35.19 16.03 4.41
C SER A 382 36.15 15.39 3.37
N PRO A 383 37.27 14.77 3.78
CA PRO A 383 38.14 14.05 2.84
C PRO A 383 37.41 12.99 2.05
N GLY A 384 36.38 12.34 2.64
CA GLY A 384 35.53 11.36 1.98
C GLY A 384 34.66 12.00 0.88
N THR A 385 34.10 13.17 1.12
CA THR A 385 33.31 13.91 0.12
C THR A 385 34.19 14.34 -1.06
N VAL A 386 35.37 14.89 -0.80
CA VAL A 386 36.35 15.25 -1.83
C VAL A 386 36.76 14.03 -2.66
N TYR A 387 36.97 12.90 -2.00
CA TYR A 387 37.29 11.64 -2.68
C TYR A 387 36.15 11.12 -3.56
N ASN A 388 34.91 11.17 -3.07
CA ASN A 388 33.75 10.78 -3.86
C ASN A 388 33.57 11.67 -5.09
N ALA A 389 33.77 12.99 -4.94
CA ALA A 389 33.76 13.94 -6.05
C ALA A 389 34.83 13.60 -7.10
N TYR A 390 36.04 13.26 -6.67
CA TYR A 390 37.13 12.82 -7.53
C TYR A 390 36.78 11.51 -8.29
N CYS A 391 36.24 10.52 -7.60
CA CYS A 391 35.84 9.28 -8.26
C CYS A 391 34.72 9.48 -9.29
N LEU A 392 33.73 10.31 -9.00
CA LEU A 392 32.67 10.68 -9.94
C LEU A 392 33.24 11.40 -11.17
N TYR A 393 34.15 12.33 -10.95
CA TYR A 393 34.84 13.05 -12.04
C TYR A 393 35.53 12.10 -13.01
N LEU A 394 36.33 11.14 -12.49
CA LEU A 394 37.05 10.17 -13.34
C LEU A 394 36.12 9.25 -14.11
N ARG A 395 35.06 8.71 -13.46
CA ARG A 395 34.07 7.88 -14.13
C ARG A 395 33.44 8.56 -15.34
N ARG A 396 33.19 9.88 -15.23
CA ARG A 396 32.57 10.66 -16.30
C ARG A 396 33.50 10.94 -17.45
N ARG A 397 34.79 11.00 -17.18
CA ARG A 397 35.80 11.10 -18.25
C ARG A 397 36.10 9.76 -18.94
N GLY A 398 35.49 8.67 -18.52
CA GLY A 398 35.75 7.32 -19.00
C GLY A 398 37.10 6.74 -18.55
N GLU A 399 37.64 7.28 -17.45
CA GLU A 399 38.94 6.94 -16.89
C GLU A 399 38.82 6.10 -15.58
N GLY A 400 37.58 5.64 -15.26
CA GLY A 400 37.26 4.92 -14.02
C GLY A 400 36.90 3.46 -14.18
#